data_cd9886fece6bc0851ae197a0319500c5
#
_entry.id   cd9886fece6bc0851ae197a0319500c5
#
_cell.length_a   1.000
_cell.length_b   1.000
_cell.length_c   1.000
_cell.angle_alpha   90.00
_cell.angle_beta   90.00
_cell.angle_gamma   90.00
#
_symmetry.space_group_name_H-M   'P 1'
#
loop_
_entity.id
_entity.type
_entity.pdbx_description
1 polymer ?
#
loop_
_entity_poly.entity_id
_entity_poly.type
_entity_poly.pdbx_seq_one_letter_code
_entity_poly.pdbx_strand_id
1 'polypeptide(L)'
;SPLDGSDISVTFVRDGKKQTISYAPDSEERYIVGISYYETDPKATISSVPEGSAMDQAGVVAGDEVVEINGTKISTGKDLKEYIDAHPFGKEEINITVKRNNKEKKVVVVPQMTKLYSSGFVYNLARDKQSVGGVLKYSLVEVRYEINTVLKSLKMLVTGKVSANEVSGPVGIVNVIGDTYNQTKSE
;
A
#
# COMPACT_ATOMS: atom_id res chain seq x y z
N SER A 1 4.10 1.37 13.47
CA SER A 1 4.96 0.22 13.18
C SER A 1 4.12 -0.79 12.41
N PRO A 2 4.59 -1.34 11.30
CA PRO A 2 3.91 -2.47 10.68
C PRO A 2 3.80 -3.62 11.70
N LEU A 3 2.77 -4.44 11.59
CA LEU A 3 2.61 -5.62 12.41
C LEU A 3 3.74 -6.61 12.06
N ASP A 4 4.45 -7.07 13.08
CA ASP A 4 5.64 -7.93 12.95
C ASP A 4 5.46 -9.31 13.59
N GLY A 5 4.23 -9.61 14.02
CA GLY A 5 3.86 -10.85 14.71
C GLY A 5 3.97 -10.80 16.22
N SER A 6 4.44 -9.70 16.78
CA SER A 6 4.38 -9.48 18.23
C SER A 6 2.95 -9.22 18.69
N ASP A 7 2.68 -9.48 19.97
CA ASP A 7 1.36 -9.26 20.57
C ASP A 7 0.88 -7.82 20.40
N ILE A 8 -0.37 -7.69 19.99
CA ILE A 8 -1.06 -6.41 19.84
C ILE A 8 -1.79 -6.10 21.16
N SER A 9 -1.55 -4.92 21.69
CA SER A 9 -2.31 -4.40 22.84
C SER A 9 -3.29 -3.32 22.36
N VAL A 10 -4.58 -3.58 22.54
CA VAL A 10 -5.66 -2.68 22.13
C VAL A 10 -6.40 -2.17 23.36
N THR A 11 -6.46 -0.86 23.53
CA THR A 11 -7.29 -0.21 24.54
C THR A 11 -8.53 0.40 23.89
N PHE A 12 -9.69 0.00 24.35
CA PHE A 12 -10.98 0.47 23.86
C PHE A 12 -11.89 0.89 25.01
N VAL A 13 -12.98 1.58 24.71
CA VAL A 13 -14.01 1.97 25.66
C VAL A 13 -15.26 1.15 25.38
N ARG A 14 -15.75 0.45 26.41
CA ARG A 14 -17.02 -0.26 26.41
C ARG A 14 -17.82 0.14 27.66
N ASP A 15 -19.04 0.56 27.47
CA ASP A 15 -19.94 1.01 28.56
C ASP A 15 -19.28 2.13 29.44
N GLY A 16 -18.59 3.06 28.79
CA GLY A 16 -17.88 4.17 29.44
C GLY A 16 -16.60 3.77 30.20
N LYS A 17 -16.22 2.50 30.21
CA LYS A 17 -15.03 1.99 30.89
C LYS A 17 -13.93 1.65 29.89
N LYS A 18 -12.70 2.08 30.19
CA LYS A 18 -11.52 1.66 29.44
C LYS A 18 -11.19 0.20 29.75
N GLN A 19 -10.99 -0.58 28.71
CA GLN A 19 -10.54 -1.96 28.79
C GLN A 19 -9.33 -2.14 27.87
N THR A 20 -8.39 -2.98 28.27
CA THR A 20 -7.23 -3.32 27.46
C THR A 20 -7.19 -4.84 27.28
N ILE A 21 -7.01 -5.27 26.06
CA ILE A 21 -6.77 -6.67 25.72
C ILE A 21 -5.43 -6.78 24.99
N SER A 22 -4.76 -7.92 25.15
CA SER A 22 -3.56 -8.26 24.39
C SER A 22 -3.79 -9.61 23.73
N TYR A 23 -3.38 -9.73 22.47
CA TYR A 23 -3.55 -10.94 21.66
C TYR A 23 -2.51 -10.98 20.55
N ALA A 24 -2.21 -12.20 20.07
CA ALA A 24 -1.37 -12.37 18.88
C ALA A 24 -2.13 -11.97 17.61
N PRO A 25 -1.49 -11.28 16.65
CA PRO A 25 -2.10 -10.96 15.38
C PRO A 25 -2.39 -12.24 14.58
N ASP A 26 -3.47 -12.22 13.80
CA ASP A 26 -3.69 -13.23 12.79
C ASP A 26 -2.59 -13.16 11.74
N SER A 27 -2.19 -14.28 11.19
CA SER A 27 -1.16 -14.33 10.15
C SER A 27 -1.55 -15.24 9.00
N GLU A 28 -1.21 -14.82 7.81
CA GLU A 28 -1.40 -15.56 6.56
C GLU A 28 -0.06 -15.61 5.80
N GLU A 29 0.29 -16.78 5.30
CA GLU A 29 1.45 -16.95 4.42
C GLU A 29 0.99 -16.87 2.97
N ARG A 30 1.62 -15.96 2.21
CA ARG A 30 1.35 -15.77 0.79
C ARG A 30 2.63 -15.69 -0.01
N TYR A 31 2.58 -16.20 -1.23
CA TYR A 31 3.59 -15.91 -2.23
C TYR A 31 3.25 -14.59 -2.92
N ILE A 32 4.20 -13.66 -2.94
CA ILE A 32 4.04 -12.35 -3.56
C ILE A 32 5.22 -12.04 -4.48
N VAL A 33 5.00 -11.24 -5.49
CA VAL A 33 6.06 -10.74 -6.38
C VAL A 33 6.65 -9.40 -5.90
N GLY A 34 5.94 -8.70 -5.02
CA GLY A 34 6.40 -7.45 -4.41
C GLY A 34 6.23 -6.25 -5.33
N ILE A 35 4.99 -5.90 -5.63
CA ILE A 35 4.59 -4.64 -6.28
C ILE A 35 3.41 -4.02 -5.55
N SER A 36 3.27 -2.71 -5.67
CA SER A 36 2.03 -2.01 -5.36
C SER A 36 1.48 -1.40 -6.65
N TYR A 37 0.17 -1.36 -6.77
CA TYR A 37 -0.55 -0.76 -7.90
C TYR A 37 -1.92 -0.28 -7.45
N TYR A 38 -2.58 0.53 -8.24
CA TYR A 38 -3.95 0.96 -7.99
C TYR A 38 -4.92 0.20 -8.88
N GLU A 39 -5.96 -0.40 -8.30
CA GLU A 39 -7.01 -1.12 -9.04
C GLU A 39 -7.73 -0.20 -10.04
N THR A 40 -7.85 1.08 -9.70
CA THR A 40 -8.49 2.10 -10.55
C THR A 40 -7.60 2.63 -11.67
N ASP A 41 -6.33 2.19 -11.75
CA ASP A 41 -5.41 2.65 -12.79
C ASP A 41 -5.83 2.09 -14.17
N PRO A 42 -6.02 2.97 -15.19
CA PRO A 42 -6.38 2.54 -16.54
C PRO A 42 -5.28 1.77 -17.28
N LYS A 43 -4.08 1.61 -16.71
CA LYS A 43 -2.93 1.01 -17.39
C LYS A 43 -2.16 -0.06 -16.61
N ALA A 44 -2.62 -0.52 -15.48
CA ALA A 44 -1.90 -1.42 -14.57
C ALA A 44 -0.46 -0.96 -14.25
N THR A 45 -0.28 0.33 -13.94
CA THR A 45 1.01 0.92 -13.63
C THR A 45 1.46 0.52 -12.23
N ILE A 46 2.70 0.10 -12.11
CA ILE A 46 3.34 -0.22 -10.83
C ILE A 46 3.65 1.08 -10.10
N SER A 47 3.03 1.29 -8.95
CA SER A 47 3.24 2.49 -8.13
C SER A 47 4.48 2.42 -7.25
N SER A 48 4.84 1.21 -6.78
CA SER A 48 6.08 0.98 -6.04
C SER A 48 6.57 -0.46 -6.16
N VAL A 49 7.88 -0.63 -6.02
CA VAL A 49 8.56 -1.93 -5.97
C VAL A 49 9.46 -1.91 -4.74
N PRO A 50 9.15 -2.68 -3.68
CA PRO A 50 9.99 -2.76 -2.49
C PRO A 50 11.37 -3.33 -2.81
N GLU A 51 12.41 -2.73 -2.23
CA GLU A 51 13.79 -3.21 -2.36
C GLU A 51 13.93 -4.67 -1.91
N GLY A 52 14.64 -5.46 -2.69
CA GLY A 52 14.85 -6.89 -2.43
C GLY A 52 13.65 -7.78 -2.76
N SER A 53 12.53 -7.22 -3.25
CA SER A 53 11.40 -8.01 -3.73
C SER A 53 11.74 -8.80 -5.01
N ALA A 54 10.93 -9.81 -5.34
CA ALA A 54 11.13 -10.61 -6.54
C ALA A 54 11.10 -9.76 -7.83
N MET A 55 10.23 -8.75 -7.89
CA MET A 55 10.16 -7.82 -9.03
C MET A 55 11.35 -6.86 -9.07
N ASP A 56 11.85 -6.40 -7.91
CA ASP A 56 13.07 -5.58 -7.84
C ASP A 56 14.28 -6.36 -8.35
N GLN A 57 14.45 -7.60 -7.91
CA GLN A 57 15.51 -8.49 -8.38
C GLN A 57 15.44 -8.76 -9.91
N ALA A 58 14.24 -8.76 -10.49
CA ALA A 58 14.03 -8.86 -11.94
C ALA A 58 14.26 -7.53 -12.67
N GLY A 59 14.59 -6.44 -11.95
CA GLY A 59 14.88 -5.13 -12.50
C GLY A 59 13.63 -4.39 -12.99
N VAL A 60 12.49 -4.65 -12.37
CA VAL A 60 11.25 -3.87 -12.52
C VAL A 60 11.29 -2.69 -11.57
N VAL A 61 10.75 -1.57 -11.96
CA VAL A 61 10.75 -0.33 -11.16
C VAL A 61 9.35 0.32 -11.17
N ALA A 62 9.13 1.24 -10.26
CA ALA A 62 7.93 2.07 -10.28
C ALA A 62 7.80 2.83 -11.61
N GLY A 63 6.59 2.92 -12.13
CA GLY A 63 6.28 3.49 -13.44
C GLY A 63 6.27 2.48 -14.59
N ASP A 64 6.69 1.23 -14.39
CA ASP A 64 6.47 0.17 -15.37
C ASP A 64 4.98 -0.19 -15.45
N GLU A 65 4.46 -0.47 -16.65
CA GLU A 65 3.11 -0.96 -16.87
C GLU A 65 3.16 -2.49 -17.03
N VAL A 66 2.38 -3.24 -16.24
CA VAL A 66 2.21 -4.70 -16.47
C VAL A 66 1.30 -4.89 -17.66
N VAL A 67 1.77 -5.57 -18.70
CA VAL A 67 0.99 -5.80 -19.94
C VAL A 67 0.63 -7.25 -20.18
N GLU A 68 1.35 -8.20 -19.56
CA GLU A 68 1.08 -9.63 -19.70
C GLU A 68 1.63 -10.41 -18.50
N ILE A 69 0.90 -11.43 -18.04
CA ILE A 69 1.35 -12.40 -17.05
C ILE A 69 1.01 -13.81 -17.55
N ASN A 70 2.03 -14.66 -17.68
CA ASN A 70 1.91 -16.05 -18.17
C ASN A 70 1.08 -16.17 -19.46
N GLY A 71 1.24 -15.24 -20.41
CA GLY A 71 0.49 -15.22 -21.66
C GLY A 71 -0.90 -14.57 -21.56
N THR A 72 -1.36 -14.22 -20.38
CA THR A 72 -2.63 -13.50 -20.18
C THR A 72 -2.38 -12.01 -20.28
N LYS A 73 -3.09 -11.33 -21.16
CA LYS A 73 -2.98 -9.88 -21.35
C LYS A 73 -3.61 -9.13 -20.17
N ILE A 74 -2.88 -8.13 -19.68
CA ILE A 74 -3.30 -7.20 -18.63
C ILE A 74 -3.36 -5.82 -19.26
N SER A 75 -4.46 -5.10 -19.07
CA SER A 75 -4.64 -3.77 -19.65
C SER A 75 -4.85 -2.70 -18.58
N THR A 76 -5.47 -3.05 -17.45
CA THR A 76 -5.83 -2.13 -16.38
C THR A 76 -5.41 -2.68 -15.01
N GLY A 77 -5.36 -1.81 -14.00
CA GLY A 77 -5.13 -2.25 -12.61
C GLY A 77 -6.20 -3.24 -12.12
N LYS A 78 -7.42 -3.11 -12.63
CA LYS A 78 -8.51 -4.04 -12.36
C LYS A 78 -8.23 -5.43 -12.94
N ASP A 79 -7.78 -5.51 -14.20
CA ASP A 79 -7.41 -6.79 -14.82
C ASP A 79 -6.29 -7.46 -14.04
N LEU A 80 -5.30 -6.68 -13.58
CA LEU A 80 -4.20 -7.17 -12.77
C LEU A 80 -4.69 -7.78 -11.46
N LYS A 81 -5.62 -7.09 -10.79
CA LYS A 81 -6.23 -7.60 -9.55
C LYS A 81 -7.01 -8.89 -9.80
N GLU A 82 -7.89 -8.89 -10.80
CA GLU A 82 -8.70 -10.06 -11.16
C GLU A 82 -7.82 -11.27 -11.53
N TYR A 83 -6.70 -11.04 -12.24
CA TYR A 83 -5.74 -12.08 -12.54
C TYR A 83 -5.11 -12.65 -11.27
N ILE A 84 -4.60 -11.80 -10.37
CA ILE A 84 -3.96 -12.25 -9.12
C ILE A 84 -4.94 -13.00 -8.22
N ASP A 85 -6.18 -12.53 -8.13
CA ASP A 85 -7.22 -13.16 -7.31
C ASP A 85 -7.61 -14.55 -7.86
N ALA A 86 -7.65 -14.71 -9.20
CA ALA A 86 -7.98 -15.96 -9.84
C ALA A 86 -6.79 -16.95 -9.91
N HIS A 87 -5.57 -16.45 -9.83
CA HIS A 87 -4.34 -17.24 -9.95
C HIS A 87 -3.38 -16.90 -8.80
N PRO A 88 -3.67 -17.32 -7.56
CA PRO A 88 -2.77 -17.10 -6.43
C PRO A 88 -1.37 -17.62 -6.75
N PHE A 89 -0.36 -16.81 -6.49
CA PHE A 89 1.03 -17.17 -6.77
C PHE A 89 1.49 -18.31 -5.86
N GLY A 90 2.30 -19.21 -6.42
CA GLY A 90 2.99 -20.30 -5.74
C GLY A 90 4.51 -20.13 -5.80
N LYS A 91 5.22 -21.24 -5.78
CA LYS A 91 6.70 -21.30 -5.88
C LYS A 91 7.21 -21.26 -7.32
N GLU A 92 6.29 -21.41 -8.27
CA GLU A 92 6.60 -21.55 -9.70
C GLU A 92 7.03 -20.20 -10.26
N GLU A 93 7.90 -20.26 -11.25
CA GLU A 93 8.31 -19.09 -12.04
C GLU A 93 7.11 -18.50 -12.79
N ILE A 94 7.06 -17.18 -12.80
CA ILE A 94 6.03 -16.41 -13.47
C ILE A 94 6.70 -15.57 -14.57
N ASN A 95 6.19 -15.68 -15.80
CA ASN A 95 6.59 -14.84 -16.91
C ASN A 95 5.76 -13.56 -16.88
N ILE A 96 6.40 -12.42 -16.72
CA ILE A 96 5.75 -11.11 -16.70
C ILE A 96 6.35 -10.26 -17.82
N THR A 97 5.50 -9.64 -18.62
CA THR A 97 5.91 -8.61 -19.57
C THR A 97 5.51 -7.27 -18.99
N VAL A 98 6.49 -6.40 -18.81
CA VAL A 98 6.27 -5.01 -18.41
C VAL A 98 6.64 -4.07 -19.56
N LYS A 99 6.00 -2.90 -19.60
CA LYS A 99 6.27 -1.87 -20.59
C LYS A 99 6.87 -0.64 -19.89
N ARG A 100 8.05 -0.22 -20.35
CA ARG A 100 8.79 0.95 -19.90
C ARG A 100 9.16 1.82 -21.10
N ASN A 101 8.80 3.10 -21.08
CA ASN A 101 9.09 4.04 -22.18
C ASN A 101 8.69 3.47 -23.57
N ASN A 102 7.48 2.89 -23.67
CA ASN A 102 6.93 2.23 -24.86
C ASN A 102 7.71 1.00 -25.35
N LYS A 103 8.64 0.47 -24.59
CA LYS A 103 9.38 -0.77 -24.90
C LYS A 103 8.95 -1.87 -23.94
N GLU A 104 8.66 -3.03 -24.47
CA GLU A 104 8.35 -4.22 -23.68
C GLU A 104 9.63 -4.87 -23.17
N LYS A 105 9.59 -5.30 -21.92
CA LYS A 105 10.63 -6.09 -21.27
C LYS A 105 9.99 -7.32 -20.65
N LYS A 106 10.45 -8.50 -21.04
CA LYS A 106 10.05 -9.77 -20.43
C LYS A 106 10.96 -10.07 -19.26
N VAL A 107 10.38 -10.45 -18.15
CA VAL A 107 11.07 -10.86 -16.94
C VAL A 107 10.51 -12.18 -16.43
N VAL A 108 11.35 -12.98 -15.81
CA VAL A 108 10.96 -14.20 -15.11
C VAL A 108 11.09 -13.90 -13.62
N VAL A 109 10.05 -14.15 -12.86
CA VAL A 109 9.96 -13.80 -11.44
C VAL A 109 9.59 -15.05 -10.64
N VAL A 110 10.34 -15.33 -9.59
CA VAL A 110 9.98 -16.35 -8.60
C VAL A 110 9.36 -15.66 -7.40
N PRO A 111 8.05 -15.85 -7.14
CA PRO A 111 7.41 -15.22 -5.99
C PRO A 111 8.06 -15.61 -4.68
N GLN A 112 8.14 -14.68 -3.74
CA GLN A 112 8.69 -14.89 -2.42
C GLN A 112 7.59 -15.15 -1.41
N MET A 113 7.76 -16.15 -0.54
CA MET A 113 6.84 -16.39 0.56
C MET A 113 6.97 -15.27 1.58
N THR A 114 5.86 -14.62 1.89
CA THR A 114 5.79 -13.52 2.86
C THR A 114 4.68 -13.81 3.86
N LYS A 115 4.98 -13.58 5.14
CA LYS A 115 4.00 -13.68 6.20
C LYS A 115 3.34 -12.32 6.42
N LEU A 116 2.05 -12.25 6.16
CA LEU A 116 1.25 -11.05 6.37
C LEU A 116 0.54 -11.14 7.71
N TYR A 117 0.57 -10.06 8.49
CA TYR A 117 -0.10 -9.99 9.78
C TYR A 117 -1.31 -9.07 9.71
N SER A 118 -2.38 -9.48 10.35
CA SER A 118 -3.62 -8.72 10.46
C SER A 118 -4.00 -8.52 11.92
N SER A 119 -4.56 -7.36 12.23
CA SER A 119 -5.10 -7.09 13.57
C SER A 119 -6.35 -7.90 13.91
N GLY A 120 -6.95 -8.60 12.94
CA GLY A 120 -8.16 -9.40 13.16
C GLY A 120 -9.42 -8.60 13.45
N PHE A 121 -9.38 -7.26 13.37
CA PHE A 121 -10.56 -6.42 13.53
C PHE A 121 -10.68 -5.37 12.43
N VAL A 122 -11.92 -5.06 12.08
CA VAL A 122 -12.26 -3.97 11.17
C VAL A 122 -12.90 -2.86 12.00
N TYR A 123 -12.40 -1.64 11.86
CA TYR A 123 -13.01 -0.47 12.48
C TYR A 123 -13.80 0.32 11.45
N ASN A 124 -14.94 0.84 11.89
CA ASN A 124 -15.76 1.71 11.05
C ASN A 124 -15.54 3.16 11.50
N LEU A 125 -15.32 4.05 10.54
CA LEU A 125 -15.26 5.49 10.78
C LEU A 125 -16.69 6.02 10.88
N ALA A 126 -17.32 5.85 12.05
CA ALA A 126 -18.63 6.45 12.32
C ALA A 126 -18.47 7.97 12.39
N ARG A 127 -19.29 8.69 11.64
CA ARG A 127 -19.39 10.16 11.72
C ARG A 127 -20.58 10.53 12.58
N ASP A 128 -20.38 10.56 13.90
CA ASP A 128 -21.38 11.01 14.83
C ASP A 128 -21.42 12.55 14.91
N LYS A 129 -22.62 13.12 14.98
CA LYS A 129 -22.77 14.57 15.24
C LYS A 129 -22.21 14.88 16.61
N GLN A 130 -21.24 15.77 16.66
CA GLN A 130 -20.56 16.18 17.88
C GLN A 130 -21.07 17.54 18.36
N SER A 131 -21.05 17.77 19.68
CA SER A 131 -21.22 19.10 20.26
C SER A 131 -20.01 20.00 19.91
N VAL A 132 -20.18 21.33 19.98
CA VAL A 132 -19.07 22.28 19.72
C VAL A 132 -17.83 21.95 20.57
N GLY A 133 -18.03 21.62 21.87
CA GLY A 133 -16.94 21.19 22.74
C GLY A 133 -16.29 19.87 22.31
N GLY A 134 -17.09 18.94 21.78
CA GLY A 134 -16.62 17.70 21.17
C GLY A 134 -15.75 17.96 19.95
N VAL A 135 -16.20 18.83 19.05
CA VAL A 135 -15.43 19.20 17.84
C VAL A 135 -14.07 19.80 18.23
N LEU A 136 -14.04 20.75 19.16
CA LEU A 136 -12.78 21.34 19.63
C LEU A 136 -11.82 20.30 20.23
N LYS A 137 -12.36 19.39 21.06
CA LYS A 137 -11.57 18.32 21.67
C LYS A 137 -10.98 17.39 20.60
N TYR A 138 -11.80 16.94 19.65
CA TYR A 138 -11.32 16.03 18.61
C TYR A 138 -10.36 16.71 17.64
N SER A 139 -10.57 18.00 17.33
CA SER A 139 -9.62 18.78 16.51
C SER A 139 -8.24 18.87 17.17
N LEU A 140 -8.17 19.07 18.49
CA LEU A 140 -6.89 19.07 19.20
C LEU A 140 -6.20 17.69 19.21
N VAL A 141 -6.98 16.61 19.31
CA VAL A 141 -6.47 15.24 19.21
C VAL A 141 -5.91 14.99 17.82
N GLU A 142 -6.63 15.42 16.78
CA GLU A 142 -6.21 15.28 15.37
C GLU A 142 -4.91 16.05 15.08
N VAL A 143 -4.85 17.31 15.48
CA VAL A 143 -3.62 18.12 15.33
C VAL A 143 -2.42 17.44 16.03
N ARG A 144 -2.61 16.91 17.22
CA ARG A 144 -1.55 16.18 17.94
C ARG A 144 -1.14 14.89 17.18
N TYR A 145 -2.11 14.17 16.64
CA TYR A 145 -1.86 12.98 15.84
C TYR A 145 -1.04 13.31 14.58
N GLU A 146 -1.44 14.34 13.84
CA GLU A 146 -0.75 14.79 12.64
C GLU A 146 0.69 15.24 12.94
N ILE A 147 0.89 16.03 14.01
CA ILE A 147 2.25 16.42 14.43
C ILE A 147 3.11 15.19 14.73
N ASN A 148 2.57 14.22 15.48
CA ASN A 148 3.30 12.99 15.80
C ASN A 148 3.61 12.17 14.53
N THR A 149 2.71 12.14 13.56
CA THR A 149 2.90 11.45 12.28
C THR A 149 4.01 12.09 11.48
N VAL A 150 4.02 13.43 11.37
CA VAL A 150 5.10 14.16 10.71
C VAL A 150 6.45 13.92 11.39
N LEU A 151 6.50 13.97 12.73
CA LEU A 151 7.74 13.72 13.48
C LEU A 151 8.26 12.29 13.29
N LYS A 152 7.36 11.30 13.24
CA LYS A 152 7.73 9.91 12.94
C LYS A 152 8.26 9.76 11.52
N SER A 153 7.62 10.39 10.54
CA SER A 153 8.07 10.37 9.15
C SER A 153 9.44 11.02 8.99
N LEU A 154 9.67 12.15 9.62
CA LEU A 154 10.99 12.80 9.65
C LEU A 154 12.05 11.91 10.32
N LYS A 155 11.70 11.25 11.42
CA LYS A 155 12.60 10.29 12.07
C LYS A 155 12.94 9.12 11.14
N MET A 156 11.99 8.59 10.41
CA MET A 156 12.21 7.50 9.45
C MET A 156 13.14 7.92 8.32
N LEU A 157 12.98 9.14 7.80
CA LEU A 157 13.88 9.75 6.82
C LEU A 157 15.32 9.86 7.35
N VAL A 158 15.49 10.47 8.51
CA VAL A 158 16.82 10.68 9.11
C VAL A 158 17.51 9.37 9.47
N THR A 159 16.74 8.35 9.82
CA THR A 159 17.28 7.01 10.14
C THR A 159 17.47 6.11 8.92
N GLY A 160 17.19 6.61 7.70
CA GLY A 160 17.35 5.85 6.44
C GLY A 160 16.38 4.68 6.28
N LYS A 161 15.30 4.65 7.08
CA LYS A 161 14.26 3.60 6.97
C LYS A 161 13.30 3.81 5.81
N VAL A 162 13.29 5.00 5.24
CA VAL A 162 12.47 5.42 4.10
C VAL A 162 13.32 6.32 3.22
N SER A 163 13.29 6.10 1.91
CA SER A 163 13.98 6.95 0.96
C SER A 163 13.30 8.32 0.85
N ALA A 164 14.08 9.38 0.63
CA ALA A 164 13.54 10.72 0.38
C ALA A 164 12.59 10.75 -0.85
N ASN A 165 12.77 9.83 -1.80
CA ASN A 165 11.92 9.70 -2.98
C ASN A 165 10.55 9.03 -2.68
N GLU A 166 10.42 8.36 -1.54
CA GLU A 166 9.15 7.73 -1.09
C GLU A 166 8.28 8.71 -0.30
N VAL A 167 8.82 9.87 0.06
CA VAL A 167 8.09 10.92 0.76
C VAL A 167 7.46 11.86 -0.26
N SER A 168 6.19 11.62 -0.57
CA SER A 168 5.40 12.58 -1.34
C SER A 168 5.18 13.85 -0.51
N GLY A 169 6.08 14.81 -0.67
CA GLY A 169 5.91 16.16 -0.12
C GLY A 169 4.80 16.94 -0.83
N PRO A 170 4.50 18.18 -0.41
CA PRO A 170 3.49 19.03 -1.04
C PRO A 170 3.63 19.13 -2.57
N VAL A 171 4.85 19.08 -3.08
CA VAL A 171 5.15 19.10 -4.52
C VAL A 171 4.71 17.78 -5.19
N GLY A 172 4.91 16.63 -4.55
CA GLY A 172 4.43 15.34 -5.05
C GLY A 172 2.91 15.28 -5.11
N ILE A 173 2.22 15.83 -4.10
CA ILE A 173 0.76 15.93 -4.07
C ILE A 173 0.25 16.82 -5.20
N VAL A 174 0.90 17.98 -5.45
CA VAL A 174 0.53 18.88 -6.56
C VAL A 174 0.71 18.19 -7.92
N ASN A 175 1.78 17.41 -8.09
CA ASN A 175 2.01 16.65 -9.32
C ASN A 175 0.92 15.59 -9.53
N VAL A 176 0.58 14.80 -8.48
CA VAL A 176 -0.51 13.81 -8.56
C VAL A 176 -1.86 14.47 -8.89
N ILE A 177 -2.18 15.61 -8.26
CA ILE A 177 -3.41 16.36 -8.56
C ILE A 177 -3.37 16.90 -9.99
N GLY A 178 -2.24 17.43 -10.43
CA GLY A 178 -2.03 17.94 -11.80
C GLY A 178 -2.21 16.86 -12.85
N ASP A 179 -1.64 15.69 -12.62
CA ASP A 179 -1.74 14.53 -13.52
C ASP A 179 -3.18 14.00 -13.58
N THR A 180 -3.85 13.90 -12.43
CA THR A 180 -5.27 13.50 -12.36
C THR A 180 -6.18 14.49 -13.08
N TYR A 181 -5.94 15.80 -12.90
CA TYR A 181 -6.71 16.86 -13.56
C TYR A 181 -6.54 16.84 -15.09
N ASN A 182 -5.31 16.61 -15.57
CA ASN A 182 -5.01 16.52 -16.99
C ASN A 182 -5.61 15.27 -17.64
N GLN A 183 -5.67 14.15 -16.91
CA GLN A 183 -6.32 12.91 -17.37
C GLN A 183 -7.84 13.11 -17.53
N THR A 184 -8.51 13.79 -16.58
CA THR A 184 -9.96 14.04 -16.64
C THR A 184 -10.35 15.03 -17.73
N LYS A 185 -9.40 15.81 -18.27
CA LYS A 185 -9.66 16.81 -19.32
C LYS A 185 -9.44 16.27 -20.74
N SER A 186 -8.89 15.06 -20.87
CA SER A 186 -8.61 14.39 -22.15
C SER A 186 -9.68 13.35 -22.54
N GLU A 187 -10.74 13.23 -21.76
CA GLU A 187 -12.01 12.57 -22.08
C GLU A 187 -13.07 13.61 -22.48
#